data_6c6bb15bbb5e2fbe48620768e9aa9d69
#
_entry.id   6c6bb15bbb5e2fbe48620768e9aa9d69
#
_cell.length_a   1.000
_cell.length_b   1.000
_cell.length_c   1.000
_cell.angle_alpha   90.00
_cell.angle_beta   90.00
_cell.angle_gamma   90.00
#
_symmetry.space_group_name_H-M   'P 1'
#
loop_
_entity.id
_entity.type
_entity.pdbx_description
1 polymer ?
#
loop_
_entity_poly.entity_id
_entity_poly.type
_entity_poly.pdbx_seq_one_letter_code
_entity_poly.pdbx_strand_id
1 'polypeptide(L)'
;MRMQIPFLFALLAWLGCSGDTPTNHGEAGQPLRVEWEEGDVIVAMGTSLTFGYGSGCRVLPPRSPCSGDSSYPTLLSNELRLPVINLAQPLSTTIDGLGQMGEVLQLNPVLVMLEYGANDLMRGVSLEDARVNLSRMIEGFHEAGSAVVLLSAMHPDMIDKTPEGHRLQELSESTLAYHAMLVELADLYGLPVVEYLFEDIWWKRELMFDSVHPNGMGYLIMKENILSNLNAYFVANDMMEP
;
A
#
# COMPACT_ATOMS: atom_id res chain seq x y z
N MET A 1 40.65 -68.84 -1.05
CA MET A 1 39.68 -68.54 -2.13
C MET A 1 38.75 -67.48 -1.61
N ARG A 2 39.05 -66.24 -1.94
CA ARG A 2 38.21 -65.06 -1.51
C ARG A 2 37.35 -64.63 -2.68
N MET A 3 36.06 -64.74 -2.49
CA MET A 3 35.06 -64.28 -3.48
C MET A 3 34.85 -62.76 -3.33
N GLN A 4 35.16 -62.02 -4.41
CA GLN A 4 34.83 -60.58 -4.49
C GLN A 4 33.42 -60.43 -5.04
N ILE A 5 32.60 -59.64 -4.32
CA ILE A 5 31.25 -59.24 -4.74
C ILE A 5 31.38 -57.82 -5.31
N PRO A 6 30.93 -57.54 -6.55
CA PRO A 6 30.98 -56.19 -7.08
C PRO A 6 29.81 -55.35 -6.51
N PHE A 7 30.14 -54.19 -5.98
CA PHE A 7 29.17 -53.16 -5.61
C PHE A 7 28.60 -52.51 -6.86
N LEU A 8 27.33 -52.68 -7.07
CA LEU A 8 26.56 -51.97 -8.10
C LEU A 8 26.15 -50.59 -7.54
N PHE A 9 26.76 -49.53 -8.05
CA PHE A 9 26.31 -48.16 -7.76
C PHE A 9 25.03 -47.89 -8.56
N ALA A 10 23.90 -47.84 -7.86
CA ALA A 10 22.68 -47.30 -8.41
C ALA A 10 22.72 -45.76 -8.39
N LEU A 11 22.84 -45.15 -9.58
CA LEU A 11 22.65 -43.72 -9.79
C LEU A 11 21.16 -43.40 -9.58
N LEU A 12 20.80 -42.85 -8.42
CA LEU A 12 19.50 -42.21 -8.25
C LEU A 12 19.55 -40.85 -8.94
N ALA A 13 18.92 -40.80 -10.13
CA ALA A 13 18.61 -39.53 -10.77
C ALA A 13 17.60 -38.77 -9.92
N TRP A 14 18.01 -37.69 -9.31
CA TRP A 14 17.15 -36.70 -8.73
C TRP A 14 16.46 -35.95 -9.88
N LEU A 15 15.19 -36.26 -10.15
CA LEU A 15 14.31 -35.40 -10.89
C LEU A 15 13.94 -34.24 -9.97
N GLY A 16 14.67 -33.16 -10.08
CA GLY A 16 14.30 -31.89 -9.48
C GLY A 16 13.04 -31.39 -10.18
N CYS A 17 11.93 -31.38 -9.46
CA CYS A 17 10.84 -30.48 -9.80
C CYS A 17 11.33 -29.07 -9.55
N SER A 18 11.73 -28.38 -10.62
CA SER A 18 11.83 -26.93 -10.61
C SER A 18 10.41 -26.38 -10.62
N GLY A 19 9.86 -26.20 -9.43
CA GLY A 19 8.75 -25.30 -9.27
C GLY A 19 9.32 -23.88 -9.39
N ASP A 20 9.24 -23.30 -10.58
CA ASP A 20 9.47 -21.88 -10.77
C ASP A 20 8.33 -21.16 -10.05
N THR A 21 8.54 -20.78 -8.79
CA THR A 21 7.81 -19.69 -8.18
C THR A 21 8.20 -18.45 -8.98
N PRO A 22 7.26 -17.70 -9.56
CA PRO A 22 7.58 -16.43 -10.19
C PRO A 22 8.05 -15.47 -9.09
N THR A 23 9.36 -15.38 -8.90
CA THR A 23 9.96 -14.30 -8.11
C THR A 23 9.89 -13.06 -8.96
N ASN A 24 8.82 -12.28 -8.77
CA ASN A 24 8.66 -10.98 -9.41
C ASN A 24 9.55 -9.92 -8.70
N HIS A 25 10.84 -10.26 -8.56
CA HIS A 25 11.86 -9.28 -8.18
C HIS A 25 12.25 -8.56 -9.47
N GLY A 26 11.67 -7.39 -9.70
CA GLY A 26 12.10 -6.53 -10.78
C GLY A 26 13.62 -6.35 -10.71
N GLU A 27 14.30 -6.55 -11.82
CA GLU A 27 15.71 -6.16 -11.94
C GLU A 27 15.82 -4.67 -11.60
N ALA A 28 16.80 -4.28 -10.81
CA ALA A 28 17.00 -2.89 -10.40
C ALA A 28 17.01 -1.97 -11.64
N GLY A 29 15.96 -1.14 -11.76
CA GLY A 29 15.79 -0.19 -12.86
C GLY A 29 14.63 -0.50 -13.83
N GLN A 30 13.88 -1.58 -13.69
CA GLN A 30 12.62 -1.77 -14.43
C GLN A 30 11.43 -1.38 -13.52
N PRO A 31 10.44 -0.63 -14.05
CA PRO A 31 9.25 -0.33 -13.28
C PRO A 31 8.53 -1.63 -12.90
N LEU A 32 8.07 -1.71 -11.66
CA LEU A 32 7.24 -2.80 -11.17
C LEU A 32 6.02 -2.92 -12.09
N ARG A 33 5.84 -4.07 -12.71
CA ARG A 33 4.64 -4.37 -13.51
C ARG A 33 3.75 -5.26 -12.69
N VAL A 34 2.55 -4.82 -12.39
CA VAL A 34 1.51 -5.64 -11.78
C VAL A 34 0.59 -6.11 -12.89
N GLU A 35 0.68 -7.39 -13.18
CA GLU A 35 -0.24 -8.09 -14.07
C GLU A 35 -1.25 -8.82 -13.19
N TRP A 36 -2.51 -8.85 -13.57
CA TRP A 36 -3.55 -9.56 -12.81
C TRP A 36 -4.47 -10.37 -13.72
N GLU A 37 -5.02 -11.42 -13.14
CA GLU A 37 -5.96 -12.34 -13.77
C GLU A 37 -7.31 -12.31 -13.07
N GLU A 38 -8.31 -13.00 -13.65
CA GLU A 38 -9.60 -13.16 -13.00
C GLU A 38 -9.46 -13.93 -11.67
N GLY A 39 -9.93 -13.34 -10.60
CA GLY A 39 -9.82 -13.89 -9.24
C GLY A 39 -8.74 -13.24 -8.38
N ASP A 40 -7.86 -12.45 -8.96
CA ASP A 40 -6.89 -11.67 -8.21
C ASP A 40 -7.55 -10.55 -7.40
N VAL A 41 -6.85 -10.10 -6.35
CA VAL A 41 -7.32 -9.03 -5.49
C VAL A 41 -6.19 -8.05 -5.16
N ILE A 42 -6.54 -6.79 -4.98
CA ILE A 42 -5.70 -5.78 -4.33
C ILE A 42 -6.17 -5.64 -2.89
N VAL A 43 -5.25 -5.42 -1.96
CA VAL A 43 -5.59 -5.07 -0.57
C VAL A 43 -5.12 -3.65 -0.28
N ALA A 44 -6.01 -2.83 0.27
CA ALA A 44 -5.70 -1.52 0.79
C ALA A 44 -5.65 -1.56 2.32
N MET A 45 -4.49 -1.28 2.88
CA MET A 45 -4.23 -1.15 4.31
C MET A 45 -3.95 0.32 4.64
N GLY A 46 -4.38 0.75 5.81
CA GLY A 46 -4.12 2.14 6.21
C GLY A 46 -5.02 2.64 7.32
N THR A 47 -5.17 3.94 7.33
CA THR A 47 -5.83 4.69 8.39
C THR A 47 -7.27 5.07 8.02
N SER A 48 -7.78 6.14 8.62
CA SER A 48 -9.09 6.70 8.30
C SER A 48 -9.22 7.18 6.85
N LEU A 49 -8.11 7.53 6.19
CA LEU A 49 -8.12 7.93 4.79
C LEU A 49 -8.42 6.73 3.89
N THR A 50 -7.70 5.65 4.05
CA THR A 50 -7.94 4.41 3.30
C THR A 50 -9.30 3.80 3.64
N PHE A 51 -9.73 3.89 4.90
CA PHE A 51 -11.07 3.50 5.33
C PHE A 51 -12.18 4.27 4.59
N GLY A 52 -11.91 5.49 4.14
CA GLY A 52 -12.87 6.35 3.47
C GLY A 52 -13.70 7.21 4.42
N TYR A 53 -13.13 7.62 5.56
CA TYR A 53 -13.81 8.53 6.48
C TYR A 53 -14.14 9.86 5.79
N GLY A 54 -15.41 10.25 5.82
CA GLY A 54 -15.89 11.44 5.10
C GLY A 54 -16.54 11.16 3.74
N SER A 55 -16.28 10.03 3.11
CA SER A 55 -16.80 9.67 1.79
C SER A 55 -18.26 9.16 1.79
N GLY A 56 -18.96 9.24 2.89
CA GLY A 56 -20.31 8.71 3.11
C GLY A 56 -20.45 8.09 4.49
N CYS A 57 -19.34 7.75 5.13
CA CYS A 57 -19.28 7.24 6.49
C CYS A 57 -18.99 8.35 7.48
N ARG A 58 -19.94 8.62 8.36
CA ARG A 58 -19.81 9.64 9.41
C ARG A 58 -19.53 9.07 10.79
N VAL A 59 -19.35 7.75 10.91
CA VAL A 59 -19.27 7.08 12.21
C VAL A 59 -18.06 6.16 12.24
N LEU A 60 -17.18 6.36 13.21
CA LEU A 60 -16.01 5.49 13.45
C LEU A 60 -16.45 4.10 13.95
N PRO A 61 -15.69 3.03 13.61
CA PRO A 61 -15.89 1.71 14.19
C PRO A 61 -15.93 1.75 15.73
N PRO A 62 -16.64 0.80 16.40
CA PRO A 62 -17.14 -0.46 15.90
C PRO A 62 -18.58 -0.42 15.35
N ARG A 63 -19.17 0.76 15.14
CA ARG A 63 -20.60 0.89 14.86
C ARG A 63 -21.00 0.81 13.40
N SER A 64 -20.05 0.79 12.46
CA SER A 64 -20.38 0.61 11.05
C SER A 64 -19.17 0.09 10.26
N PRO A 65 -19.29 -1.03 9.53
CA PRO A 65 -18.39 -1.35 8.45
C PRO A 65 -18.76 -0.44 7.26
N CYS A 66 -18.21 0.74 7.24
CA CYS A 66 -18.40 1.65 6.13
C CYS A 66 -17.09 1.75 5.33
N SER A 67 -16.93 0.97 4.30
CA SER A 67 -16.28 1.52 3.12
C SER A 67 -17.32 2.46 2.50
N GLY A 68 -17.17 3.77 2.58
CA GLY A 68 -18.07 4.67 1.86
C GLY A 68 -18.01 4.30 0.37
N ASP A 69 -19.14 4.35 -0.33
CA ASP A 69 -19.21 4.06 -1.77
C ASP A 69 -18.24 4.94 -2.59
N SER A 70 -17.72 5.99 -2.00
CA SER A 70 -16.79 6.96 -2.58
C SER A 70 -15.39 6.94 -1.93
N SER A 71 -15.02 5.93 -1.15
CA SER A 71 -13.62 5.79 -0.69
C SER A 71 -12.71 5.47 -1.88
N TYR A 72 -11.44 5.89 -1.82
CA TYR A 72 -10.55 5.62 -2.95
C TYR A 72 -10.37 4.11 -3.25
N PRO A 73 -10.35 3.18 -2.29
CA PRO A 73 -10.31 1.76 -2.60
C PRO A 73 -11.53 1.28 -3.39
N THR A 74 -12.74 1.74 -3.02
CA THR A 74 -13.96 1.42 -3.77
C THR A 74 -13.94 2.01 -5.18
N LEU A 75 -13.49 3.27 -5.32
CA LEU A 75 -13.37 3.92 -6.62
C LEU A 75 -12.34 3.24 -7.51
N LEU A 76 -11.19 2.84 -6.96
CA LEU A 76 -10.16 2.06 -7.68
C LEU A 76 -10.70 0.71 -8.12
N SER A 77 -11.43 0.00 -7.24
CA SER A 77 -12.02 -1.29 -7.58
C SER A 77 -12.96 -1.20 -8.78
N ASN A 78 -13.76 -0.13 -8.85
CA ASN A 78 -14.67 0.10 -9.96
C ASN A 78 -13.93 0.44 -11.26
N GLU A 79 -12.88 1.25 -11.18
CA GLU A 79 -12.07 1.68 -12.34
C GLU A 79 -11.26 0.52 -12.93
N LEU A 80 -10.54 -0.20 -12.06
CA LEU A 80 -9.66 -1.29 -12.47
C LEU A 80 -10.42 -2.58 -12.80
N ARG A 81 -11.72 -2.65 -12.46
CA ARG A 81 -12.54 -3.88 -12.55
C ARG A 81 -11.88 -5.07 -11.83
N LEU A 82 -11.14 -4.77 -10.77
CA LEU A 82 -10.42 -5.70 -9.93
C LEU A 82 -10.82 -5.44 -8.47
N PRO A 83 -11.16 -6.47 -7.68
CA PRO A 83 -11.51 -6.25 -6.27
C PRO A 83 -10.39 -5.55 -5.50
N VAL A 84 -10.69 -4.40 -4.89
CA VAL A 84 -9.83 -3.75 -3.90
C VAL A 84 -10.44 -3.95 -2.53
N ILE A 85 -9.89 -4.89 -1.77
CA ILE A 85 -10.36 -5.22 -0.42
C ILE A 85 -9.81 -4.19 0.55
N ASN A 86 -10.70 -3.44 1.18
CA ASN A 86 -10.33 -2.39 2.12
C ASN A 86 -10.26 -2.98 3.55
N LEU A 87 -9.04 -3.18 4.06
CA LEU A 87 -8.76 -3.64 5.43
C LEU A 87 -8.28 -2.52 6.35
N ALA A 88 -8.42 -1.26 5.93
CA ALA A 88 -7.97 -0.12 6.71
C ALA A 88 -8.77 0.03 8.02
N GLN A 89 -8.06 0.46 9.06
CA GLN A 89 -8.64 0.73 10.37
C GLN A 89 -8.38 2.19 10.75
N PRO A 90 -9.44 2.99 10.99
CA PRO A 90 -9.26 4.35 11.50
C PRO A 90 -8.41 4.37 12.77
N LEU A 91 -7.55 5.37 12.88
CA LEU A 91 -6.62 5.55 13.99
C LEU A 91 -5.48 4.53 14.06
N SER A 92 -5.34 3.58 13.16
CA SER A 92 -4.22 2.64 13.14
C SER A 92 -2.88 3.33 12.85
N THR A 93 -1.83 2.73 13.36
CA THR A 93 -0.43 3.08 13.16
C THR A 93 0.28 1.96 12.39
N THR A 94 1.54 2.14 12.05
CA THR A 94 2.34 1.10 11.38
C THR A 94 2.43 -0.19 12.19
N ILE A 95 2.41 -0.14 13.53
CA ILE A 95 2.42 -1.34 14.38
C ILE A 95 1.10 -2.11 14.29
N ASP A 96 -0.02 -1.40 14.17
CA ASP A 96 -1.33 -2.02 13.97
C ASP A 96 -1.38 -2.70 12.60
N GLY A 97 -0.84 -2.03 11.55
CA GLY A 97 -0.70 -2.60 10.21
C GLY A 97 0.14 -3.86 10.19
N LEU A 98 1.29 -3.86 10.86
CA LEU A 98 2.14 -5.05 11.02
C LEU A 98 1.37 -6.21 11.69
N GLY A 99 0.52 -5.91 12.67
CA GLY A 99 -0.34 -6.89 13.33
C GLY A 99 -1.39 -7.52 12.41
N GLN A 100 -1.81 -6.82 11.34
CA GLN A 100 -2.79 -7.31 10.36
C GLN A 100 -2.19 -8.13 9.21
N MET A 101 -0.86 -8.18 9.05
CA MET A 101 -0.20 -8.87 7.93
C MET A 101 -0.74 -10.29 7.70
N GLY A 102 -0.95 -11.07 8.77
CA GLY A 102 -1.44 -12.44 8.65
C GLY A 102 -2.82 -12.54 8.00
N GLU A 103 -3.70 -11.57 8.22
CA GLU A 103 -5.01 -11.49 7.57
C GLU A 103 -4.87 -11.15 6.09
N VAL A 104 -4.02 -10.19 5.77
CA VAL A 104 -3.75 -9.76 4.39
C VAL A 104 -3.15 -10.90 3.57
N LEU A 105 -2.17 -11.61 4.10
CA LEU A 105 -1.51 -12.73 3.44
C LEU A 105 -2.47 -13.88 3.11
N GLN A 106 -3.53 -14.09 3.91
CA GLN A 106 -4.56 -15.10 3.61
C GLN A 106 -5.38 -14.79 2.36
N LEU A 107 -5.43 -13.53 1.94
CA LEU A 107 -6.12 -13.11 0.72
C LEU A 107 -5.28 -13.29 -0.54
N ASN A 108 -4.00 -13.58 -0.38
CA ASN A 108 -3.06 -13.78 -1.48
C ASN A 108 -3.08 -12.63 -2.52
N PRO A 109 -2.96 -11.34 -2.09
CA PRO A 109 -3.13 -10.20 -2.97
C PRO A 109 -2.00 -10.08 -3.98
N VAL A 110 -2.32 -9.66 -5.21
CA VAL A 110 -1.30 -9.31 -6.21
C VAL A 110 -0.62 -7.98 -5.90
N LEU A 111 -1.33 -7.10 -5.18
CA LEU A 111 -0.84 -5.78 -4.77
C LEU A 111 -1.35 -5.42 -3.38
N VAL A 112 -0.49 -4.87 -2.55
CA VAL A 112 -0.84 -4.25 -1.26
C VAL A 112 -0.52 -2.76 -1.30
N MET A 113 -1.50 -1.93 -0.95
CA MET A 113 -1.36 -0.49 -0.80
C MET A 113 -1.22 -0.15 0.68
N LEU A 114 -0.16 0.56 1.07
CA LEU A 114 0.13 0.93 2.47
C LEU A 114 0.03 2.45 2.66
N GLU A 115 -0.98 2.89 3.43
CA GLU A 115 -1.19 4.29 3.80
C GLU A 115 -1.09 4.43 5.34
N TYR A 116 0.08 4.78 5.84
CA TYR A 116 0.35 4.99 7.27
C TYR A 116 1.20 6.26 7.50
N GLY A 117 1.25 6.71 8.74
CA GLY A 117 2.17 7.75 9.18
C GLY A 117 1.55 8.88 9.98
N ALA A 118 0.41 9.42 9.57
CA ALA A 118 -0.24 10.51 10.28
C ALA A 118 -0.55 10.14 11.74
N ASN A 119 -1.05 8.94 11.99
CA ASN A 119 -1.34 8.46 13.33
C ASN A 119 -0.07 8.10 14.11
N ASP A 120 0.97 7.61 13.44
CA ASP A 120 2.27 7.35 14.04
C ASP A 120 2.81 8.63 14.68
N LEU A 121 2.85 9.72 13.92
CA LEU A 121 3.28 11.03 14.42
C LEU A 121 2.40 11.53 15.56
N MET A 122 1.08 11.42 15.44
CA MET A 122 0.16 11.90 16.48
C MET A 122 0.25 11.09 17.79
N ARG A 123 0.64 9.83 17.70
CA ARG A 123 0.74 8.92 18.85
C ARG A 123 2.15 8.75 19.37
N GLY A 124 3.12 9.43 18.78
CA GLY A 124 4.51 9.41 19.23
C GLY A 124 5.24 8.10 18.92
N VAL A 125 4.81 7.38 17.88
CA VAL A 125 5.61 6.28 17.31
C VAL A 125 6.86 6.90 16.71
N SER A 126 8.04 6.39 17.08
CA SER A 126 9.28 6.93 16.56
C SER A 126 9.41 6.68 15.06
N LEU A 127 10.13 7.57 14.36
CA LEU A 127 10.40 7.41 12.93
C LEU A 127 11.10 6.07 12.64
N GLU A 128 12.00 5.65 13.53
CA GLU A 128 12.71 4.37 13.43
C GLU A 128 11.78 3.17 13.60
N ASP A 129 10.88 3.19 14.59
CA ASP A 129 9.90 2.12 14.75
C ASP A 129 8.95 2.03 13.56
N ALA A 130 8.50 3.17 13.05
CA ALA A 130 7.66 3.23 11.86
C ALA A 130 8.39 2.66 10.63
N ARG A 131 9.66 3.01 10.44
CA ARG A 131 10.54 2.46 9.39
C ARG A 131 10.63 0.93 9.51
N VAL A 132 10.94 0.43 10.69
CA VAL A 132 11.07 -1.01 10.95
C VAL A 132 9.75 -1.75 10.66
N ASN A 133 8.61 -1.18 11.09
CA ASN A 133 7.31 -1.79 10.87
C ASN A 133 6.95 -1.84 9.37
N LEU A 134 7.16 -0.74 8.64
CA LEU A 134 6.94 -0.69 7.20
C LEU A 134 7.87 -1.65 6.44
N SER A 135 9.16 -1.67 6.79
CA SER A 135 10.12 -2.61 6.17
C SER A 135 9.67 -4.06 6.31
N ARG A 136 9.23 -4.45 7.52
CA ARG A 136 8.73 -5.82 7.77
C ARG A 136 7.46 -6.15 6.97
N MET A 137 6.55 -5.17 6.83
CA MET A 137 5.36 -5.36 6.00
C MET A 137 5.75 -5.53 4.53
N ILE A 138 6.63 -4.66 4.01
CA ILE A 138 7.12 -4.73 2.63
C ILE A 138 7.78 -6.08 2.36
N GLU A 139 8.75 -6.47 3.21
CA GLU A 139 9.47 -7.73 3.09
C GLU A 139 8.52 -8.93 3.10
N GLY A 140 7.59 -8.99 4.06
CA GLY A 140 6.67 -10.10 4.19
C GLY A 140 5.68 -10.21 3.02
N PHE A 141 5.23 -9.09 2.44
CA PHE A 141 4.40 -9.10 1.24
C PHE A 141 5.18 -9.48 -0.01
N HIS A 142 6.42 -9.01 -0.16
CA HIS A 142 7.29 -9.42 -1.24
C HIS A 142 7.64 -10.91 -1.18
N GLU A 143 7.94 -11.44 0.01
CA GLU A 143 8.19 -12.88 0.21
C GLU A 143 6.98 -13.74 -0.18
N ALA A 144 5.78 -13.20 -0.02
CA ALA A 144 4.53 -13.84 -0.45
C ALA A 144 4.20 -13.65 -1.94
N GLY A 145 5.01 -12.88 -2.69
CA GLY A 145 4.79 -12.61 -4.11
C GLY A 145 3.88 -11.42 -4.41
N SER A 146 3.47 -10.66 -3.39
CA SER A 146 2.67 -9.46 -3.59
C SER A 146 3.54 -8.25 -3.93
N ALA A 147 3.12 -7.44 -4.88
CA ALA A 147 3.66 -6.10 -5.07
C ALA A 147 3.23 -5.17 -3.92
N VAL A 148 3.99 -4.11 -3.66
CA VAL A 148 3.66 -3.12 -2.63
C VAL A 148 3.74 -1.71 -3.21
N VAL A 149 2.81 -0.85 -2.80
CA VAL A 149 2.79 0.58 -3.09
C VAL A 149 2.68 1.36 -1.78
N LEU A 150 3.49 2.38 -1.62
CA LEU A 150 3.41 3.31 -0.51
C LEU A 150 2.56 4.53 -0.89
N LEU A 151 1.64 4.92 -0.01
CA LEU A 151 0.81 6.11 -0.20
C LEU A 151 1.18 7.15 0.87
N SER A 152 1.72 8.29 0.44
CA SER A 152 2.08 9.38 1.35
C SER A 152 0.95 10.39 1.46
N ALA A 153 0.29 10.41 2.60
CA ALA A 153 -0.69 11.44 2.94
C ALA A 153 -0.03 12.76 3.38
N MET A 154 1.30 12.80 3.49
CA MET A 154 2.04 13.88 4.16
C MET A 154 3.17 14.45 3.31
N HIS A 155 2.83 14.89 2.08
CA HIS A 155 3.79 15.56 1.21
C HIS A 155 4.17 16.95 1.76
N PRO A 156 5.43 17.41 1.58
CA PRO A 156 5.90 18.74 2.03
C PRO A 156 5.01 19.90 1.62
N ASP A 157 4.49 19.90 0.40
CA ASP A 157 3.61 20.95 -0.12
C ASP A 157 2.32 21.15 0.70
N MET A 158 1.90 20.14 1.45
CA MET A 158 0.76 20.26 2.36
C MET A 158 1.07 21.22 3.50
N ILE A 159 2.31 21.19 3.98
CA ILE A 159 2.76 22.04 5.08
C ILE A 159 2.81 23.48 4.63
N ASP A 160 3.39 23.75 3.48
CA ASP A 160 3.52 25.10 2.91
C ASP A 160 2.15 25.74 2.62
N LYS A 161 1.14 24.93 2.29
CA LYS A 161 -0.24 25.38 2.07
C LYS A 161 -1.09 25.44 3.35
N THR A 162 -0.54 24.99 4.47
CA THR A 162 -1.25 24.96 5.76
C THR A 162 -1.39 26.38 6.33
N PRO A 163 -2.62 26.81 6.73
CA PRO A 163 -2.80 28.12 7.36
C PRO A 163 -1.92 28.31 8.58
N GLU A 164 -1.40 29.55 8.75
CA GLU A 164 -0.57 29.91 9.87
C GLU A 164 -1.29 29.61 11.21
N GLY A 165 -0.55 29.02 12.16
CA GLY A 165 -1.09 28.60 13.46
C GLY A 165 -1.85 27.29 13.48
N HIS A 166 -1.94 26.56 12.35
CA HIS A 166 -2.52 25.24 12.35
C HIS A 166 -1.55 24.19 12.94
N ARG A 167 -2.11 23.19 13.66
CA ARG A 167 -1.31 22.15 14.35
C ARG A 167 -0.33 21.40 13.44
N LEU A 168 -0.63 21.27 12.15
CA LEU A 168 0.26 20.61 11.20
C LEU A 168 1.58 21.36 10.99
N GLN A 169 1.61 22.67 11.23
CA GLN A 169 2.88 23.44 11.22
C GLN A 169 3.79 23.05 12.38
N GLU A 170 3.22 22.73 13.54
CA GLU A 170 3.98 22.25 14.70
C GLU A 170 4.61 20.88 14.45
N LEU A 171 3.99 20.09 13.58
CA LEU A 171 4.47 18.76 13.17
C LEU A 171 5.30 18.77 11.89
N SER A 172 5.63 19.95 11.35
CA SER A 172 6.25 20.09 10.02
C SER A 172 7.54 19.29 9.86
N GLU A 173 8.48 19.40 10.79
CA GLU A 173 9.76 18.67 10.73
C GLU A 173 9.55 17.14 10.76
N SER A 174 8.68 16.66 11.63
CA SER A 174 8.37 15.23 11.75
C SER A 174 7.64 14.72 10.52
N THR A 175 6.76 15.53 9.94
CA THR A 175 6.04 15.22 8.70
C THR A 175 6.99 15.11 7.51
N LEU A 176 7.91 16.07 7.38
CA LEU A 176 8.96 16.05 6.35
C LEU A 176 9.87 14.83 6.50
N ALA A 177 10.29 14.52 7.73
CA ALA A 177 11.13 13.35 8.00
C ALA A 177 10.39 12.02 7.68
N TYR A 178 9.10 11.95 8.00
CA TYR A 178 8.29 10.77 7.68
C TYR A 178 8.12 10.58 6.17
N HIS A 179 7.81 11.66 5.44
CA HIS A 179 7.72 11.62 3.98
C HIS A 179 9.04 11.18 3.35
N ALA A 180 10.17 11.78 3.76
CA ALA A 180 11.50 11.40 3.29
C ALA A 180 11.80 9.91 3.55
N MET A 181 11.40 9.39 4.72
CA MET A 181 11.54 7.96 5.04
C MET A 181 10.74 7.08 4.08
N LEU A 182 9.51 7.46 3.70
CA LEU A 182 8.72 6.69 2.73
C LEU A 182 9.40 6.65 1.35
N VAL A 183 9.94 7.78 0.89
CA VAL A 183 10.70 7.85 -0.38
C VAL A 183 11.95 6.98 -0.30
N GLU A 184 12.72 7.05 0.80
CA GLU A 184 13.88 6.19 1.01
C GLU A 184 13.54 4.70 1.02
N LEU A 185 12.40 4.31 1.63
CA LEU A 185 11.94 2.92 1.60
C LEU A 185 11.53 2.50 0.18
N ALA A 186 10.84 3.38 -0.54
CA ALA A 186 10.48 3.13 -1.93
C ALA A 186 11.73 2.88 -2.80
N ASP A 187 12.74 3.73 -2.67
CA ASP A 187 14.02 3.55 -3.37
C ASP A 187 14.76 2.26 -2.96
N LEU A 188 14.80 1.97 -1.65
CA LEU A 188 15.49 0.80 -1.10
C LEU A 188 14.89 -0.52 -1.61
N TYR A 189 13.57 -0.61 -1.69
CA TYR A 189 12.87 -1.82 -2.08
C TYR A 189 12.42 -1.81 -3.56
N GLY A 190 12.69 -0.75 -4.30
CA GLY A 190 12.26 -0.60 -5.70
C GLY A 190 10.74 -0.48 -5.86
N LEU A 191 10.06 0.20 -4.93
CA LEU A 191 8.60 0.34 -4.90
C LEU A 191 8.14 1.65 -5.52
N PRO A 192 6.91 1.69 -6.07
CA PRO A 192 6.23 2.95 -6.31
C PRO A 192 5.80 3.60 -5.00
N VAL A 193 5.89 4.93 -4.96
CA VAL A 193 5.32 5.77 -3.91
C VAL A 193 4.42 6.83 -4.53
N VAL A 194 3.19 6.94 -4.04
CA VAL A 194 2.27 8.01 -4.38
C VAL A 194 2.52 9.16 -3.40
N GLU A 195 3.36 10.11 -3.80
CA GLU A 195 3.80 11.21 -2.93
C GLU A 195 2.71 12.28 -2.76
N TYR A 196 1.95 12.55 -3.83
CA TYR A 196 0.99 13.65 -3.91
C TYR A 196 -0.46 13.17 -3.72
N LEU A 197 -0.71 12.36 -2.71
CA LEU A 197 -2.04 11.76 -2.46
C LEU A 197 -3.14 12.84 -2.33
N PHE A 198 -2.82 14.00 -1.76
CA PHE A 198 -3.74 15.13 -1.55
C PHE A 198 -3.58 16.26 -2.58
N GLU A 199 -2.88 16.03 -3.70
CA GLU A 199 -2.79 17.06 -4.74
C GLU A 199 -4.18 17.50 -5.18
N ASP A 200 -4.36 18.81 -5.34
CA ASP A 200 -5.61 19.47 -5.68
C ASP A 200 -6.79 19.28 -4.70
N ILE A 201 -6.59 18.63 -3.56
CA ILE A 201 -7.61 18.42 -2.52
C ILE A 201 -7.37 19.33 -1.32
N TRP A 202 -6.13 19.41 -0.85
CA TRP A 202 -5.77 19.97 0.44
C TRP A 202 -6.18 21.44 0.56
N TRP A 203 -6.82 21.80 1.66
CA TRP A 203 -7.35 23.13 1.98
C TRP A 203 -8.47 23.64 1.05
N LYS A 204 -8.93 22.87 0.08
CA LYS A 204 -10.15 23.19 -0.68
C LYS A 204 -11.37 22.75 0.13
N ARG A 205 -12.01 23.69 0.80
CA ARG A 205 -13.12 23.42 1.74
C ARG A 205 -14.24 22.59 1.11
N GLU A 206 -14.51 22.81 -0.17
CA GLU A 206 -15.52 22.10 -0.95
C GLU A 206 -15.16 20.62 -1.20
N LEU A 207 -13.90 20.23 -1.01
CA LEU A 207 -13.39 18.86 -1.20
C LEU A 207 -13.12 18.14 0.12
N MET A 208 -13.21 18.87 1.26
CA MET A 208 -12.93 18.34 2.58
C MET A 208 -14.21 18.08 3.37
N PHE A 209 -14.24 16.97 4.09
CA PHE A 209 -15.29 16.66 5.07
C PHE A 209 -15.05 17.36 6.40
N ASP A 210 -13.80 17.32 6.86
CA ASP A 210 -13.31 18.04 8.04
C ASP A 210 -11.90 18.62 7.75
N SER A 211 -11.12 18.91 8.78
CA SER A 211 -9.80 19.53 8.63
C SER A 211 -8.72 18.60 8.06
N VAL A 212 -8.97 17.28 7.95
CA VAL A 212 -7.97 16.30 7.54
C VAL A 212 -8.49 15.23 6.58
N HIS A 213 -9.81 15.04 6.51
CA HIS A 213 -10.41 14.00 5.66
C HIS A 213 -11.11 14.61 4.44
N PRO A 214 -10.88 14.07 3.25
CA PRO A 214 -11.65 14.44 2.06
C PRO A 214 -13.12 14.05 2.19
N ASN A 215 -13.99 14.74 1.45
CA ASN A 215 -15.34 14.27 1.16
C ASN A 215 -15.34 13.39 -0.10
N GLY A 216 -16.51 12.92 -0.53
CA GLY A 216 -16.62 12.03 -1.70
C GLY A 216 -15.99 12.60 -2.99
N MET A 217 -16.07 13.92 -3.20
CA MET A 217 -15.43 14.58 -4.36
C MET A 217 -13.91 14.62 -4.19
N GLY A 218 -13.41 14.88 -2.97
CA GLY A 218 -11.99 14.83 -2.66
C GLY A 218 -11.43 13.41 -2.85
N TYR A 219 -12.16 12.37 -2.46
CA TYR A 219 -11.74 10.98 -2.70
C TYR A 219 -11.72 10.60 -4.18
N LEU A 220 -12.58 11.19 -5.00
CA LEU A 220 -12.52 10.99 -6.45
C LEU A 220 -11.20 11.54 -7.03
N ILE A 221 -10.79 12.74 -6.61
CA ILE A 221 -9.50 13.31 -7.02
C ILE A 221 -8.33 12.46 -6.45
N MET A 222 -8.43 12.03 -5.19
CA MET A 222 -7.42 11.16 -4.58
C MET A 222 -7.22 9.85 -5.39
N LYS A 223 -8.30 9.24 -5.87
CA LYS A 223 -8.25 8.08 -6.76
C LYS A 223 -7.49 8.41 -8.05
N GLU A 224 -7.75 9.57 -8.67
CA GLU A 224 -7.02 10.00 -9.88
C GLU A 224 -5.53 10.23 -9.59
N ASN A 225 -5.19 10.81 -8.43
CA ASN A 225 -3.79 11.00 -8.02
C ASN A 225 -3.08 9.64 -7.86
N ILE A 226 -3.75 8.63 -7.31
CA ILE A 226 -3.20 7.28 -7.21
C ILE A 226 -2.98 6.70 -8.62
N LEU A 227 -4.00 6.73 -9.48
CA LEU A 227 -3.92 6.16 -10.82
C LEU A 227 -2.85 6.84 -11.68
N SER A 228 -2.75 8.17 -11.65
CA SER A 228 -1.75 8.91 -12.43
C SER A 228 -0.31 8.53 -12.06
N ASN A 229 -0.08 8.24 -10.78
CA ASN A 229 1.23 7.78 -10.30
C ASN A 229 1.49 6.29 -10.60
N LEU A 230 0.44 5.47 -10.67
CA LEU A 230 0.56 4.03 -10.86
C LEU A 230 0.38 3.56 -12.31
N ASN A 231 -0.07 4.41 -13.22
CA ASN A 231 -0.29 4.03 -14.63
C ASN A 231 0.95 3.44 -15.33
N ALA A 232 2.15 3.83 -14.89
CA ALA A 232 3.41 3.25 -15.40
C ALA A 232 3.65 1.81 -14.87
N TYR A 233 2.99 1.44 -13.77
CA TYR A 233 3.15 0.16 -13.07
C TYR A 233 2.02 -0.82 -13.37
N PHE A 234 0.84 -0.33 -13.72
CA PHE A 234 -0.28 -1.16 -14.14
C PHE A 234 -0.18 -1.43 -15.64
N VAL A 235 0.17 -2.64 -15.99
CA VAL A 235 0.03 -3.11 -17.37
C VAL A 235 -1.35 -3.74 -17.47
N ALA A 236 -2.29 -3.00 -18.04
CA ALA A 236 -3.56 -3.59 -18.42
C ALA A 236 -3.30 -4.72 -19.42
N ASN A 237 -3.57 -5.95 -19.02
CA ASN A 237 -3.79 -7.01 -19.98
C ASN A 237 -5.00 -6.58 -20.82
N ASP A 238 -4.87 -6.45 -22.13
CA ASP A 238 -5.80 -6.20 -23.25
C ASP A 238 -7.32 -5.97 -22.97
N MET A 239 -7.74 -5.79 -21.72
CA MET A 239 -9.13 -5.64 -21.31
C MET A 239 -9.60 -4.20 -21.11
N MET A 240 -8.73 -3.21 -21.40
CA MET A 240 -9.07 -1.79 -21.35
C MET A 240 -9.14 -1.16 -22.76
N GLU A 241 -9.60 -1.89 -23.76
CA GLU A 241 -10.12 -1.21 -24.97
C GLU A 241 -11.59 -0.82 -24.70
N PRO A 242 -11.96 0.43 -25.06
CA PRO A 242 -13.26 1.02 -24.76
C PRO A 242 -14.43 0.38 -25.51
#